data_4bba158551c56f964a128db28e484f1a
#
_entry.id   4bba158551c56f964a128db28e484f1a
#
_cell.length_a   1.000
_cell.length_b   1.000
_cell.length_c   1.000
_cell.angle_alpha   90.00
_cell.angle_beta   90.00
_cell.angle_gamma   90.00
#
_symmetry.space_group_name_H-M   'P 1'
#
loop_
_entity.id
_entity.type
_entity.pdbx_description
1 polymer ?
#
loop_
_entity_poly.entity_id
_entity_poly.type
_entity_poly.pdbx_seq_one_letter_code
_entity_poly.pdbx_strand_id
1 'polypeptide(L)'
;MLLSMQPTFAAQETEGWTNLFDGKSLKGWVESGGRYDGDADWSVEDGAIVGRQGANGQGGLLYTKKPYAEFELELEAMISHPFDSGVFVRMAPALKGAQLTLDYRDGGEVGAIYSDGFLAHNEGGKARFKKDEWNQLRLRVTGKDMRIEAWLNGEALVDYRLPAGAPGYAAAGLIGLQVHGDRDDPAGASARFRRIRVKDLAPISAEHFIEEKDGQLAITPWGVANGWASLFDGRSLQGWEEADGVGGFVAKDGLLRLQTKGGASHLRTKEDYKDFELQLDFAMARGTNSGVFLRGDRKGGDPAWSGCEVQILDDHNWEEDQKYQLKPWQFTGSLYGSVAPRSKALRPHGEWNRMAIRMQGSRARTVLNNAVLWEVDTAEVPVPEGQKPFTQRAPSGFVGIQRHAPEGLQVESYMQIRNIFVRRL
;
A
#
# COMPACT_ATOMS: atom_id res chain seq x y z
N MET A 1 44.13 6.72 10.80
CA MET A 1 42.91 7.13 11.54
C MET A 1 41.87 7.46 10.49
N LEU A 2 41.14 6.45 10.04
CA LEU A 2 40.07 6.57 9.02
C LEU A 2 38.76 6.84 9.77
N LEU A 3 38.26 8.08 9.62
CA LEU A 3 36.92 8.41 10.06
C LEU A 3 35.90 7.64 9.16
N SER A 4 35.21 6.68 9.74
CA SER A 4 34.04 6.07 9.12
C SER A 4 32.93 7.12 9.11
N MET A 5 32.69 7.73 7.96
CA MET A 5 31.46 8.47 7.72
C MET A 5 30.30 7.47 7.73
N GLN A 6 29.46 7.55 8.76
CA GLN A 6 28.17 6.84 8.78
C GLN A 6 27.23 7.47 7.75
N PRO A 7 26.47 6.68 6.99
CA PRO A 7 25.55 7.23 5.99
C PRO A 7 24.42 8.01 6.66
N THR A 8 24.34 9.29 6.35
CA THR A 8 23.19 10.12 6.70
C THR A 8 21.99 9.75 5.82
N PHE A 9 20.77 9.87 6.35
CA PHE A 9 19.47 9.62 5.63
C PHE A 9 19.38 10.21 4.20
N ALA A 10 20.26 11.11 3.84
CA ALA A 10 20.22 11.85 2.57
C ALA A 10 20.69 11.08 1.33
N ALA A 11 21.19 9.86 1.45
CA ALA A 11 21.82 9.12 0.34
C ALA A 11 21.27 7.70 0.10
N GLN A 12 20.25 7.25 0.81
CA GLN A 12 19.72 5.89 0.63
C GLN A 12 18.22 5.89 0.31
N GLU A 13 17.92 5.36 -0.89
CA GLU A 13 16.63 4.89 -1.39
C GLU A 13 15.43 5.86 -1.29
N THR A 14 15.22 6.64 -2.34
CA THR A 14 13.95 7.37 -2.55
C THR A 14 12.83 6.45 -3.07
N GLU A 15 13.14 5.24 -3.49
CA GLU A 15 12.19 4.33 -4.12
C GLU A 15 11.14 3.79 -3.12
N GLY A 16 9.87 4.09 -3.39
CA GLY A 16 8.73 3.65 -2.59
C GLY A 16 8.43 4.49 -1.34
N TRP A 17 9.24 5.49 -0.99
CA TRP A 17 8.99 6.37 0.14
C TRP A 17 8.09 7.55 -0.23
N THR A 18 7.14 7.87 0.65
CA THR A 18 6.25 9.04 0.57
C THR A 18 6.52 9.95 1.76
N ASN A 19 6.77 11.24 1.52
CA ASN A 19 6.88 12.21 2.60
C ASN A 19 5.50 12.46 3.22
N LEU A 20 5.39 12.30 4.54
CA LEU A 20 4.19 12.61 5.31
C LEU A 20 4.15 14.05 5.82
N PHE A 21 5.28 14.74 5.78
CA PHE A 21 5.42 16.12 6.23
C PHE A 21 6.25 16.93 5.23
N ASP A 22 5.72 18.08 4.85
CA ASP A 22 6.35 18.98 3.85
C ASP A 22 7.33 19.99 4.46
N GLY A 23 7.49 19.97 5.78
CA GLY A 23 8.30 20.93 6.52
C GLY A 23 7.65 22.30 6.73
N LYS A 24 6.37 22.51 6.30
CA LYS A 24 5.74 23.83 6.27
C LYS A 24 4.32 23.84 6.83
N SER A 25 3.59 22.73 6.77
CA SER A 25 2.18 22.68 7.14
C SER A 25 1.77 21.34 7.72
N LEU A 26 0.69 21.32 8.50
CA LEU A 26 0.05 20.07 9.00
C LEU A 26 -0.87 19.43 7.95
N LYS A 27 -0.71 19.77 6.67
CA LYS A 27 -1.49 19.15 5.59
C LYS A 27 -1.22 17.63 5.55
N GLY A 28 -2.27 16.84 5.64
CA GLY A 28 -2.17 15.36 5.71
C GLY A 28 -2.22 14.82 7.14
N TRP A 29 -2.36 15.71 8.12
CA TRP A 29 -2.49 15.39 9.54
C TRP A 29 -3.83 15.86 10.12
N VAL A 30 -4.31 15.22 11.18
CA VAL A 30 -5.55 15.52 11.91
C VAL A 30 -5.39 15.20 13.38
N GLU A 31 -6.09 15.92 14.25
CA GLU A 31 -6.03 15.78 15.72
C GLU A 31 -7.08 14.81 16.27
N SER A 32 -7.86 14.18 15.39
CA SER A 32 -8.93 13.25 15.77
C SER A 32 -9.04 12.08 14.81
N GLY A 33 -9.70 11.02 15.24
CA GLY A 33 -9.95 9.81 14.44
C GLY A 33 -9.17 8.58 14.91
N GLY A 34 -8.48 8.67 16.05
CA GLY A 34 -7.85 7.56 16.73
C GLY A 34 -8.55 7.20 18.04
N ARG A 35 -7.88 6.43 18.89
CA ARG A 35 -8.40 6.03 20.20
C ARG A 35 -8.11 7.05 21.31
N TYR A 36 -7.01 7.80 21.18
CA TYR A 36 -6.53 8.75 22.17
C TYR A 36 -6.51 10.17 21.59
N ASP A 37 -7.67 10.61 21.15
CA ASP A 37 -7.87 12.00 20.75
C ASP A 37 -7.70 12.89 21.98
N GLY A 38 -7.29 14.14 21.78
CA GLY A 38 -7.08 15.08 22.86
C GLY A 38 -6.88 16.49 22.34
N ASP A 39 -6.54 17.40 23.24
CA ASP A 39 -6.43 18.84 22.98
C ASP A 39 -4.98 19.33 23.14
N ALA A 40 -3.99 18.57 22.66
CA ALA A 40 -2.62 19.04 22.56
C ALA A 40 -2.49 20.18 21.55
N ASP A 41 -1.55 21.08 21.77
CA ASP A 41 -1.25 22.19 20.86
C ASP A 41 -0.23 21.75 19.80
N TRP A 42 -0.63 21.77 18.54
CA TRP A 42 0.19 21.35 17.42
C TRP A 42 0.49 22.52 16.48
N SER A 43 1.76 22.73 16.20
CA SER A 43 2.26 23.79 15.32
C SER A 43 3.36 23.29 14.37
N VAL A 44 3.79 24.16 13.45
CA VAL A 44 4.99 23.92 12.63
C VAL A 44 5.98 25.03 12.91
N GLU A 45 7.17 24.67 13.40
CA GLU A 45 8.24 25.58 13.75
C GLU A 45 9.58 25.05 13.22
N ASP A 46 10.36 25.88 12.57
CA ASP A 46 11.69 25.56 12.05
C ASP A 46 11.77 24.23 11.24
N GLY A 47 10.73 23.99 10.41
CA GLY A 47 10.66 22.80 9.58
C GLY A 47 10.36 21.50 10.34
N ALA A 48 9.79 21.60 11.55
CA ALA A 48 9.36 20.47 12.36
C ALA A 48 7.89 20.62 12.80
N ILE A 49 7.18 19.52 12.93
CA ILE A 49 5.94 19.44 13.69
C ILE A 49 6.32 19.55 15.17
N VAL A 50 5.66 20.42 15.89
CA VAL A 50 5.91 20.67 17.31
C VAL A 50 4.62 20.45 18.07
N GLY A 51 4.64 19.51 19.01
CA GLY A 51 3.55 19.25 19.93
C GLY A 51 3.89 19.72 21.34
N ARG A 52 2.96 20.43 21.95
CA ARG A 52 2.99 20.88 23.35
C ARG A 52 1.72 20.47 24.07
N GLN A 53 1.78 20.45 25.38
CA GLN A 53 0.54 20.31 26.14
C GLN A 53 -0.39 21.49 25.86
N GLY A 54 -1.65 21.16 25.63
CA GLY A 54 -2.70 22.14 25.47
C GLY A 54 -3.11 22.82 26.78
N ALA A 55 -4.21 23.55 26.75
CA ALA A 55 -4.74 24.22 27.94
C ALA A 55 -4.93 23.22 29.08
N ASN A 56 -4.49 23.61 30.30
CA ASN A 56 -4.58 22.77 31.50
C ASN A 56 -3.74 21.47 31.46
N GLY A 57 -2.66 21.41 30.69
CA GLY A 57 -1.78 20.26 30.61
C GLY A 57 -2.37 19.07 29.85
N GLN A 58 -3.29 19.32 28.93
CA GLN A 58 -3.88 18.25 28.12
C GLN A 58 -2.94 17.74 27.07
N GLY A 59 -2.89 16.43 26.92
CA GLY A 59 -2.20 15.75 25.83
C GLY A 59 -3.11 15.49 24.63
N GLY A 60 -2.58 14.81 23.66
CA GLY A 60 -3.32 14.38 22.47
C GLY A 60 -2.39 13.78 21.42
N LEU A 61 -2.99 13.28 20.36
CA LEU A 61 -2.25 12.73 19.25
C LEU A 61 -2.55 13.48 17.94
N LEU A 62 -1.51 13.67 17.16
CA LEU A 62 -1.62 14.14 15.78
C LEU A 62 -1.49 12.93 14.85
N TYR A 63 -2.55 12.63 14.11
CA TYR A 63 -2.64 11.43 13.29
C TYR A 63 -2.45 11.72 11.80
N THR A 64 -1.90 10.76 11.07
CA THR A 64 -2.00 10.77 9.60
C THR A 64 -3.46 10.64 9.16
N LYS A 65 -3.86 11.35 8.09
CA LYS A 65 -5.21 11.17 7.49
C LYS A 65 -5.39 9.80 6.84
N LYS A 66 -4.29 9.23 6.33
CA LYS A 66 -4.29 7.91 5.70
C LYS A 66 -3.88 6.84 6.71
N PRO A 67 -4.59 5.70 6.79
CA PRO A 67 -4.17 4.54 7.56
C PRO A 67 -3.11 3.73 6.84
N TYR A 68 -2.38 2.93 7.62
CA TYR A 68 -1.32 2.03 7.15
C TYR A 68 -1.46 0.67 7.85
N ALA A 69 -1.34 -0.41 7.07
CA ALA A 69 -1.35 -1.79 7.55
C ALA A 69 0.07 -2.31 7.78
N GLU A 70 0.82 -2.45 6.71
CA GLU A 70 2.22 -2.86 6.73
C GLU A 70 3.04 -1.72 6.13
N PHE A 71 4.03 -1.25 6.88
CA PHE A 71 4.79 -0.08 6.47
C PHE A 71 6.16 -0.01 7.15
N GLU A 72 7.06 0.74 6.55
CA GLU A 72 8.20 1.32 7.21
C GLU A 72 7.97 2.82 7.41
N LEU A 73 8.27 3.32 8.58
CA LEU A 73 8.23 4.73 8.95
C LEU A 73 9.63 5.19 9.33
N GLU A 74 10.06 6.29 8.79
CA GLU A 74 11.26 6.98 9.23
C GLU A 74 10.92 8.41 9.61
N LEU A 75 11.50 8.85 10.71
CA LEU A 75 11.40 10.22 11.20
C LEU A 75 12.59 10.61 12.08
N GLU A 76 12.77 11.88 12.30
CA GLU A 76 13.62 12.39 13.37
C GLU A 76 12.75 12.96 14.49
N ALA A 77 13.06 12.60 15.73
CA ALA A 77 12.40 13.11 16.93
C ALA A 77 13.40 13.81 17.86
N MET A 78 12.97 14.92 18.45
CA MET A 78 13.67 15.62 19.52
C MET A 78 12.66 15.90 20.64
N ILE A 79 12.89 15.29 21.77
CA ILE A 79 11.98 15.38 22.92
C ILE A 79 12.65 16.17 24.02
N SER A 80 12.00 17.21 24.53
CA SER A 80 12.48 17.98 25.68
C SER A 80 12.65 17.07 26.89
N HIS A 81 13.70 17.28 27.68
CA HIS A 81 13.87 16.51 28.91
C HIS A 81 13.35 17.28 30.14
N PRO A 82 12.62 16.64 31.05
CA PRO A 82 11.94 15.36 30.97
C PRO A 82 10.57 15.52 30.30
N PHE A 83 10.25 14.73 29.30
CA PHE A 83 8.94 14.76 28.64
C PHE A 83 8.55 13.35 28.20
N ASP A 84 7.25 13.08 28.10
CA ASP A 84 6.73 11.82 27.58
C ASP A 84 6.10 12.04 26.21
N SER A 85 6.55 11.23 25.27
CA SER A 85 6.05 11.19 23.91
C SER A 85 6.11 9.78 23.35
N GLY A 86 5.69 9.60 22.11
CA GLY A 86 5.77 8.33 21.42
C GLY A 86 5.22 8.39 20.02
N VAL A 87 5.44 7.30 19.31
CA VAL A 87 4.91 7.08 17.98
C VAL A 87 3.91 5.93 18.03
N PHE A 88 2.65 6.22 17.79
CA PHE A 88 1.61 5.21 17.69
C PHE A 88 1.47 4.66 16.29
N VAL A 89 1.18 3.38 16.20
CA VAL A 89 0.97 2.67 14.94
C VAL A 89 -0.37 1.93 14.95
N ARG A 90 -1.02 1.87 13.80
CA ARG A 90 -2.33 1.22 13.61
C ARG A 90 -3.41 1.70 14.56
N MET A 91 -3.47 3.00 14.84
CA MET A 91 -4.52 3.59 15.67
C MET A 91 -5.85 3.66 14.92
N ALA A 92 -6.93 3.26 15.59
CA ALA A 92 -8.30 3.35 15.07
C ALA A 92 -9.28 3.68 16.20
N PRO A 93 -10.46 4.30 15.93
CA PRO A 93 -11.34 4.83 16.97
C PRO A 93 -11.80 3.81 18.02
N ALA A 94 -12.12 2.59 17.58
CA ALA A 94 -12.66 1.53 18.44
C ALA A 94 -11.68 0.38 18.72
N LEU A 95 -10.47 0.43 18.13
CA LEU A 95 -9.50 -0.65 18.19
C LEU A 95 -8.16 -0.15 18.74
N LYS A 96 -7.41 -1.07 19.33
CA LYS A 96 -6.10 -0.79 19.87
C LYS A 96 -5.07 -0.66 18.74
N GLY A 97 -4.18 0.31 18.89
CA GLY A 97 -2.89 0.33 18.24
C GLY A 97 -1.79 0.03 19.24
N ALA A 98 -0.56 0.21 18.85
CA ALA A 98 0.60 0.10 19.73
C ALA A 98 1.44 1.37 19.64
N GLN A 99 2.13 1.71 20.73
CA GLN A 99 3.05 2.83 20.82
C GLN A 99 4.48 2.32 20.93
N LEU A 100 5.39 2.91 20.19
CA LEU A 100 6.80 2.94 20.53
C LEU A 100 7.01 4.14 21.47
N THR A 101 7.38 3.89 22.72
CA THR A 101 7.53 4.94 23.74
C THR A 101 8.80 5.76 23.56
N LEU A 102 8.71 7.06 23.82
CA LEU A 102 9.81 8.02 23.89
C LEU A 102 9.74 8.77 25.24
N ASP A 103 9.65 8.00 26.32
CA ASP A 103 9.42 8.55 27.66
C ASP A 103 10.73 8.72 28.43
N TYR A 104 11.07 9.97 28.65
CA TYR A 104 12.27 10.37 29.39
C TYR A 104 12.09 10.53 30.90
N ARG A 105 10.85 10.51 31.39
CA ARG A 105 10.58 10.72 32.79
C ARG A 105 11.18 9.62 33.67
N ASP A 106 11.30 9.89 34.97
CA ASP A 106 11.69 8.86 35.93
C ASP A 106 10.69 7.71 35.89
N GLY A 107 11.18 6.47 35.75
CA GLY A 107 10.35 5.29 35.53
C GLY A 107 9.82 5.08 34.11
N GLY A 108 9.94 6.06 33.22
CA GLY A 108 9.59 5.91 31.80
C GLY A 108 10.63 5.11 31.00
N GLU A 109 10.29 4.72 29.79
CA GLU A 109 11.14 3.93 28.90
C GLU A 109 11.16 4.50 27.49
N VAL A 110 12.32 4.41 26.82
CA VAL A 110 12.46 4.70 25.39
C VAL A 110 12.55 3.36 24.64
N GLY A 111 11.63 3.14 23.70
CA GLY A 111 11.61 1.93 22.88
C GLY A 111 10.86 0.76 23.50
N ALA A 112 10.11 0.96 24.58
CA ALA A 112 9.12 0.00 25.02
C ALA A 112 7.91 -0.02 24.04
N ILE A 113 7.19 -1.13 24.01
CA ILE A 113 5.91 -1.25 23.29
C ILE A 113 4.77 -1.19 24.30
N TYR A 114 3.89 -0.22 24.11
CA TYR A 114 2.76 0.04 25.00
C TYR A 114 1.43 -0.02 24.23
N SER A 115 0.38 -0.54 24.87
CA SER A 115 -1.03 -0.48 24.42
C SER A 115 -1.96 -0.81 25.58
N ASP A 116 -2.62 0.15 26.20
CA ASP A 116 -3.40 -0.06 27.45
C ASP A 116 -2.58 -0.78 28.56
N GLY A 117 -1.25 -0.67 28.52
CA GLY A 117 -0.27 -1.33 29.36
C GLY A 117 0.97 -1.73 28.55
N PHE A 118 2.08 -1.99 29.25
CA PHE A 118 3.31 -2.44 28.59
C PHE A 118 3.13 -3.83 28.00
N LEU A 119 3.42 -3.96 26.70
CA LEU A 119 3.48 -5.21 25.97
C LEU A 119 4.91 -5.76 25.91
N ALA A 120 5.89 -4.86 25.88
CA ALA A 120 7.30 -5.17 25.97
C ALA A 120 8.05 -4.01 26.62
N HIS A 121 8.95 -4.32 27.55
CA HIS A 121 9.83 -3.35 28.21
C HIS A 121 11.14 -3.17 27.47
N ASN A 122 11.78 -2.00 27.62
CA ASN A 122 13.11 -1.70 27.09
C ASN A 122 13.94 -0.86 28.07
N GLU A 123 14.62 -1.54 29.00
CA GLU A 123 15.41 -0.87 30.04
C GLU A 123 16.65 -0.14 29.49
N GLY A 124 17.16 -0.54 28.33
CA GLY A 124 18.40 0.02 27.72
C GLY A 124 18.15 1.19 26.75
N GLY A 125 16.90 1.46 26.38
CA GLY A 125 16.58 2.42 25.31
C GLY A 125 16.93 3.85 25.64
N LYS A 126 16.73 4.30 26.90
CA LYS A 126 17.06 5.66 27.35
C LYS A 126 18.55 6.03 27.13
N ALA A 127 19.46 5.09 27.34
CA ALA A 127 20.89 5.35 27.19
C ALA A 127 21.32 5.60 25.73
N ARG A 128 20.49 5.18 24.77
CA ARG A 128 20.74 5.31 23.32
C ARG A 128 20.10 6.55 22.72
N PHE A 129 19.11 7.14 23.40
CA PHE A 129 18.42 8.32 22.93
C PHE A 129 19.19 9.58 23.37
N LYS A 130 19.56 10.42 22.41
CA LYS A 130 20.29 11.67 22.66
C LYS A 130 19.34 12.71 23.20
N LYS A 131 19.60 13.16 24.41
CA LYS A 131 18.80 14.10 25.17
C LYS A 131 18.81 15.48 24.51
N ASP A 132 17.66 16.08 24.32
CA ASP A 132 17.47 17.41 23.70
C ASP A 132 18.13 17.56 22.31
N GLU A 133 18.38 16.44 21.63
CA GLU A 133 18.95 16.39 20.28
C GLU A 133 18.03 15.64 19.32
N TRP A 134 18.29 15.78 18.02
CA TRP A 134 17.58 15.01 16.99
C TRP A 134 18.05 13.55 17.00
N ASN A 135 17.09 12.66 17.14
CA ASN A 135 17.27 11.21 17.09
C ASN A 135 16.57 10.63 15.87
N GLN A 136 17.25 9.76 15.15
CA GLN A 136 16.67 9.04 14.00
C GLN A 136 15.91 7.82 14.48
N LEU A 137 14.64 7.74 14.12
CA LEU A 137 13.79 6.59 14.37
C LEU A 137 13.39 5.94 13.05
N ARG A 138 13.48 4.63 13.01
CA ARG A 138 12.88 3.80 11.97
C ARG A 138 12.02 2.75 12.63
N LEU A 139 10.79 2.61 12.16
CA LEU A 139 9.86 1.57 12.57
C LEU A 139 9.47 0.75 11.35
N ARG A 140 9.33 -0.56 11.53
CA ARG A 140 8.76 -1.46 10.54
C ARG A 140 7.63 -2.23 11.19
N VAL A 141 6.43 -2.11 10.62
CA VAL A 141 5.21 -2.78 11.11
C VAL A 141 4.75 -3.74 10.04
N THR A 142 4.67 -5.03 10.38
CA THR A 142 4.33 -6.09 9.41
C THR A 142 3.40 -7.15 9.99
N GLY A 143 2.72 -7.86 9.10
CA GLY A 143 1.91 -9.02 9.41
C GLY A 143 0.59 -8.71 10.12
N LYS A 144 -0.34 -9.66 10.04
CA LYS A 144 -1.65 -9.56 10.69
C LYS A 144 -1.52 -9.41 12.21
N ASP A 145 -0.53 -10.09 12.81
CA ASP A 145 -0.27 -10.06 14.26
C ASP A 145 0.68 -8.93 14.67
N MET A 146 0.73 -7.86 13.89
CA MET A 146 1.45 -6.61 14.17
C MET A 146 2.85 -6.87 14.79
N ARG A 147 3.82 -7.31 13.99
CA ARG A 147 5.23 -7.28 14.38
C ARG A 147 5.74 -5.86 14.24
N ILE A 148 6.35 -5.35 15.30
CA ILE A 148 6.95 -4.02 15.37
C ILE A 148 8.45 -4.20 15.57
N GLU A 149 9.23 -3.83 14.58
CA GLU A 149 10.67 -3.72 14.65
C GLU A 149 11.04 -2.24 14.66
N ALA A 150 11.90 -1.81 15.56
CA ALA A 150 12.34 -0.41 15.62
C ALA A 150 13.85 -0.29 15.77
N TRP A 151 14.37 0.79 15.21
CA TRP A 151 15.77 1.19 15.28
C TRP A 151 15.88 2.64 15.73
N LEU A 152 16.86 2.89 16.57
CA LEU A 152 17.19 4.22 17.09
C LEU A 152 18.65 4.56 16.72
N ASN A 153 18.85 5.67 16.02
CA ASN A 153 20.17 6.12 15.57
C ASN A 153 20.98 5.03 14.82
N GLY A 154 20.27 4.16 14.07
CA GLY A 154 20.84 3.04 13.31
C GLY A 154 21.02 1.75 14.09
N GLU A 155 20.81 1.72 15.40
CA GLU A 155 20.90 0.53 16.24
C GLU A 155 19.53 -0.09 16.47
N ALA A 156 19.44 -1.43 16.49
CA ALA A 156 18.20 -2.14 16.79
C ALA A 156 17.73 -1.83 18.22
N LEU A 157 16.48 -1.39 18.36
CA LEU A 157 15.89 -0.96 19.61
C LEU A 157 14.94 -2.01 20.20
N VAL A 158 14.00 -2.50 19.40
CA VAL A 158 13.01 -3.50 19.80
C VAL A 158 12.55 -4.32 18.60
N ASP A 159 12.23 -5.59 18.85
CA ASP A 159 11.52 -6.49 17.93
C ASP A 159 10.43 -7.19 18.75
N TYR A 160 9.20 -6.81 18.52
CA TYR A 160 8.04 -7.32 19.24
C TYR A 160 6.95 -7.78 18.28
N ARG A 161 6.27 -8.88 18.61
CA ARG A 161 5.10 -9.35 17.88
C ARG A 161 3.96 -9.60 18.86
N LEU A 162 2.77 -9.10 18.53
CA LEU A 162 1.56 -9.47 19.27
C LEU A 162 1.34 -10.99 19.21
N PRO A 163 0.80 -11.58 20.28
CA PRO A 163 0.33 -12.96 20.23
C PRO A 163 -0.66 -13.19 19.09
N ALA A 164 -0.56 -14.31 18.41
CA ALA A 164 -1.44 -14.65 17.29
C ALA A 164 -2.92 -14.58 17.73
N GLY A 165 -3.73 -13.83 16.98
CA GLY A 165 -5.15 -13.66 17.27
C GLY A 165 -5.46 -12.78 18.47
N ALA A 166 -4.52 -11.97 18.97
CA ALA A 166 -4.78 -11.02 20.06
C ALA A 166 -5.99 -10.12 19.72
N PRO A 167 -7.04 -10.09 20.58
CA PRO A 167 -8.28 -9.41 20.24
C PRO A 167 -8.17 -7.89 20.39
N GLY A 168 -8.97 -7.18 19.57
CA GLY A 168 -9.18 -5.74 19.71
C GLY A 168 -8.09 -4.87 19.08
N TYR A 169 -7.10 -5.44 18.39
CA TYR A 169 -6.11 -4.66 17.64
C TYR A 169 -6.54 -4.45 16.19
N ALA A 170 -6.26 -3.25 15.70
CA ALA A 170 -6.50 -2.93 14.30
C ALA A 170 -5.45 -3.59 13.41
N ALA A 171 -5.88 -4.21 12.31
CA ALA A 171 -4.97 -4.75 11.30
C ALA A 171 -4.32 -3.62 10.45
N ALA A 172 -4.94 -2.39 10.29
CA ALA A 172 -4.38 -1.10 9.91
C ALA A 172 -5.01 0.04 10.67
N GLY A 173 -4.34 1.15 10.64
CA GLY A 173 -4.82 2.35 11.28
C GLY A 173 -3.85 3.51 11.09
N LEU A 174 -4.14 4.59 11.77
CA LEU A 174 -3.40 5.82 11.66
C LEU A 174 -2.04 5.72 12.38
N ILE A 175 -1.06 6.44 11.87
CA ILE A 175 0.18 6.71 12.57
C ILE A 175 -0.07 7.98 13.40
N GLY A 176 0.26 7.94 14.70
CA GLY A 176 0.06 9.04 15.63
C GLY A 176 1.37 9.53 16.26
N LEU A 177 1.55 10.83 16.33
CA LEU A 177 2.60 11.48 17.12
C LEU A 177 1.97 11.93 18.43
N GLN A 178 2.62 11.67 19.56
CA GLN A 178 2.03 11.93 20.89
C GLN A 178 2.60 13.17 21.56
N VAL A 179 1.70 13.88 22.24
CA VAL A 179 1.99 14.71 23.40
C VAL A 179 1.28 14.07 24.59
N HIS A 180 2.01 13.66 25.61
CA HIS A 180 1.39 13.14 26.82
C HIS A 180 0.82 14.27 27.67
N GLY A 181 -0.36 14.08 28.23
CA GLY A 181 -0.98 15.02 29.15
C GLY A 181 -0.43 14.83 30.57
N ASP A 182 0.37 15.75 31.01
CA ASP A 182 0.89 15.79 32.38
C ASP A 182 1.05 17.25 32.83
N ARG A 183 0.46 17.61 33.95
CA ARG A 183 0.52 19.00 34.45
C ARG A 183 1.85 19.35 35.09
N ASP A 184 2.68 18.35 35.38
CA ASP A 184 3.97 18.51 36.02
C ASP A 184 5.13 18.67 35.04
N ASP A 185 4.84 18.63 33.75
CA ASP A 185 5.87 18.85 32.70
C ASP A 185 6.37 20.30 32.73
N PRO A 186 7.67 20.52 32.47
CA PRO A 186 8.24 21.86 32.44
C PRO A 186 7.54 22.75 31.43
N ALA A 187 7.30 24.02 31.83
CA ALA A 187 6.73 25.00 30.91
C ALA A 187 7.55 25.13 29.63
N GLY A 188 6.90 25.00 28.48
CA GLY A 188 7.53 25.04 27.17
C GLY A 188 8.18 23.73 26.69
N ALA A 189 8.07 22.65 27.47
CA ALA A 189 8.47 21.33 27.00
C ALA A 189 7.70 20.92 25.75
N SER A 190 8.34 20.22 24.83
CA SER A 190 7.75 19.86 23.55
C SER A 190 8.30 18.55 22.99
N ALA A 191 7.48 17.90 22.20
CA ALA A 191 7.90 16.84 21.29
C ALA A 191 7.98 17.41 19.86
N ARG A 192 9.14 17.26 19.21
CA ARG A 192 9.39 17.79 17.87
C ARG A 192 9.69 16.66 16.91
N PHE A 193 9.09 16.71 15.71
CA PHE A 193 9.20 15.66 14.70
C PHE A 193 9.46 16.27 13.31
N ARG A 194 10.40 15.72 12.55
CA ARG A 194 10.68 16.17 11.19
C ARG A 194 11.14 15.02 10.29
N ARG A 195 11.29 15.28 8.99
CA ARG A 195 11.72 14.29 7.98
C ARG A 195 10.91 13.01 8.04
N ILE A 196 9.60 13.18 8.22
CA ILE A 196 8.67 12.07 8.39
C ILE A 196 8.32 11.52 7.03
N ARG A 197 8.69 10.25 6.79
CA ARG A 197 8.37 9.55 5.55
C ARG A 197 7.93 8.11 5.83
N VAL A 198 7.08 7.60 4.97
CA VAL A 198 6.53 6.25 5.06
C VAL A 198 6.75 5.49 3.76
N LYS A 199 7.08 4.21 3.88
CA LYS A 199 7.07 3.24 2.78
C LYS A 199 5.94 2.25 3.05
N ASP A 200 4.90 2.28 2.24
CA ASP A 200 3.77 1.36 2.33
C ASP A 200 4.23 -0.02 1.83
N LEU A 201 4.26 -1.00 2.73
CA LEU A 201 4.68 -2.38 2.43
C LEU A 201 3.48 -3.26 2.08
N ALA A 202 2.28 -2.87 2.51
CA ALA A 202 1.06 -3.58 2.17
C ALA A 202 0.68 -3.28 0.72
N PRO A 203 0.57 -4.30 -0.13
CA PRO A 203 0.15 -4.10 -1.50
C PRO A 203 -1.30 -3.60 -1.61
N ILE A 204 -2.16 -4.08 -0.75
CA ILE A 204 -3.54 -3.62 -0.52
C ILE A 204 -3.87 -3.96 0.93
N SER A 205 -4.41 -2.99 1.66
CA SER A 205 -4.74 -3.23 3.05
C SER A 205 -5.94 -4.18 3.18
N ALA A 206 -5.74 -5.27 3.89
CA ALA A 206 -6.76 -6.29 4.17
C ALA A 206 -8.00 -5.75 4.90
N GLU A 207 -7.98 -4.50 5.33
CA GLU A 207 -9.09 -3.89 6.07
C GLU A 207 -10.06 -3.13 5.19
N HIS A 208 -9.65 -2.80 3.99
CA HIS A 208 -10.58 -2.25 3.03
C HIS A 208 -11.61 -3.29 2.59
N PHE A 209 -11.32 -4.59 2.83
CA PHE A 209 -12.15 -5.69 2.37
C PHE A 209 -12.34 -6.73 3.47
N ILE A 210 -13.55 -7.28 3.55
CA ILE A 210 -13.87 -8.45 4.37
C ILE A 210 -14.20 -9.62 3.45
N GLU A 211 -13.64 -10.78 3.75
CA GLU A 211 -13.98 -11.99 3.01
C GLU A 211 -15.34 -12.51 3.45
N GLU A 212 -16.23 -12.63 2.51
CA GLU A 212 -17.54 -13.26 2.63
C GLU A 212 -17.45 -14.74 2.22
N LYS A 213 -18.58 -15.33 1.96
CA LYS A 213 -18.66 -16.73 1.54
C LYS A 213 -17.93 -16.96 0.20
N ASP A 214 -17.25 -18.10 0.08
CA ASP A 214 -16.61 -18.60 -1.15
C ASP A 214 -15.53 -17.67 -1.73
N GLY A 215 -14.86 -16.88 -0.85
CA GLY A 215 -13.77 -15.98 -1.24
C GLY A 215 -14.23 -14.72 -1.98
N GLN A 216 -15.52 -14.41 -1.98
CA GLN A 216 -16.01 -13.09 -2.36
C GLN A 216 -15.59 -12.07 -1.31
N LEU A 217 -15.24 -10.87 -1.76
CA LEU A 217 -14.89 -9.76 -0.87
C LEU A 217 -15.98 -8.69 -0.90
N ALA A 218 -16.32 -8.16 0.26
CA ALA A 218 -17.07 -6.93 0.38
C ALA A 218 -16.16 -5.79 0.83
N ILE A 219 -16.44 -4.57 0.35
CA ILE A 219 -15.73 -3.37 0.80
C ILE A 219 -16.24 -3.02 2.21
N THR A 220 -15.34 -2.89 3.17
CA THR A 220 -15.71 -2.48 4.53
C THR A 220 -16.14 -1.00 4.55
N PRO A 221 -16.85 -0.53 5.60
CA PRO A 221 -17.13 0.90 5.79
C PRO A 221 -15.85 1.76 5.73
N TRP A 222 -14.75 1.22 6.24
CA TRP A 222 -13.44 1.85 6.15
C TRP A 222 -12.91 1.91 4.71
N GLY A 223 -13.06 0.83 3.94
CA GLY A 223 -12.73 0.82 2.52
C GLY A 223 -13.51 1.86 1.74
N VAL A 224 -14.82 1.99 1.98
CA VAL A 224 -15.67 3.02 1.38
C VAL A 224 -15.19 4.42 1.76
N ALA A 225 -14.90 4.67 3.04
CA ALA A 225 -14.39 5.95 3.53
C ALA A 225 -13.02 6.32 2.91
N ASN A 226 -12.25 5.32 2.48
CA ASN A 226 -10.97 5.49 1.78
C ASN A 226 -11.10 5.48 0.26
N GLY A 227 -12.31 5.59 -0.28
CA GLY A 227 -12.57 5.78 -1.70
C GLY A 227 -12.58 4.50 -2.55
N TRP A 228 -12.59 3.31 -1.92
CA TRP A 228 -12.76 2.07 -2.67
C TRP A 228 -14.19 1.92 -3.19
N ALA A 229 -14.31 1.51 -4.44
CA ALA A 229 -15.57 1.21 -5.12
C ALA A 229 -15.47 -0.10 -5.89
N SER A 230 -16.58 -0.81 -5.98
CA SER A 230 -16.66 -2.01 -6.83
C SER A 230 -16.81 -1.62 -8.29
N LEU A 231 -15.98 -2.21 -9.15
CA LEU A 231 -16.11 -2.14 -10.61
C LEU A 231 -17.00 -3.26 -11.18
N PHE A 232 -17.30 -4.28 -10.39
CA PHE A 232 -18.08 -5.41 -10.82
C PHE A 232 -19.07 -5.83 -9.73
N ASP A 233 -20.34 -5.84 -10.07
CA ASP A 233 -21.46 -6.14 -9.15
C ASP A 233 -21.72 -7.65 -8.97
N GLY A 234 -20.96 -8.51 -9.66
CA GLY A 234 -21.14 -9.96 -9.66
C GLY A 234 -22.32 -10.45 -10.50
N ARG A 235 -23.10 -9.58 -11.14
CA ARG A 235 -24.38 -9.90 -11.80
C ARG A 235 -24.48 -9.39 -13.23
N SER A 236 -23.85 -8.27 -13.53
CA SER A 236 -24.01 -7.59 -14.82
C SER A 236 -22.69 -6.97 -15.29
N LEU A 237 -22.66 -6.57 -16.56
CA LEU A 237 -21.58 -5.76 -17.13
C LEU A 237 -21.88 -4.25 -17.01
N GLN A 238 -22.74 -3.84 -16.06
CA GLN A 238 -22.99 -2.43 -15.80
C GLN A 238 -21.69 -1.71 -15.44
N GLY A 239 -21.44 -0.55 -16.06
CA GLY A 239 -20.16 0.19 -15.90
C GLY A 239 -19.06 -0.28 -16.86
N TRP A 240 -19.29 -1.32 -17.63
CA TRP A 240 -18.39 -1.85 -18.64
C TRP A 240 -18.98 -1.79 -20.05
N GLU A 241 -18.13 -1.86 -21.04
CA GLU A 241 -18.48 -2.01 -22.44
C GLU A 241 -17.50 -2.94 -23.16
N GLU A 242 -18.03 -3.77 -24.05
CA GLU A 242 -17.23 -4.61 -24.95
C GLU A 242 -16.66 -3.76 -26.08
N ALA A 243 -15.42 -4.02 -26.49
CA ALA A 243 -14.73 -3.27 -27.54
C ALA A 243 -14.22 -4.19 -28.65
N ASP A 244 -14.13 -3.64 -29.85
CA ASP A 244 -13.65 -4.30 -31.08
C ASP A 244 -14.41 -5.60 -31.43
N GLY A 245 -15.71 -5.62 -31.11
CA GLY A 245 -16.60 -6.74 -31.34
C GLY A 245 -17.62 -6.89 -30.22
N VAL A 246 -18.41 -7.96 -30.27
CA VAL A 246 -19.49 -8.24 -29.32
C VAL A 246 -19.41 -9.68 -28.84
N GLY A 247 -19.69 -9.88 -27.55
CA GLY A 247 -19.72 -11.18 -26.90
C GLY A 247 -18.32 -11.70 -26.52
N GLY A 248 -18.30 -12.56 -25.56
CA GLY A 248 -17.10 -13.15 -24.99
C GLY A 248 -16.90 -12.85 -23.52
N PHE A 249 -17.77 -12.00 -22.95
CA PHE A 249 -17.80 -11.70 -21.52
C PHE A 249 -19.17 -11.98 -20.95
N VAL A 250 -19.23 -12.74 -19.86
CA VAL A 250 -20.48 -13.10 -19.18
C VAL A 250 -20.36 -12.86 -17.68
N ALA A 251 -21.29 -12.09 -17.14
CA ALA A 251 -21.45 -11.90 -15.70
C ALA A 251 -22.46 -12.92 -15.18
N LYS A 252 -22.01 -13.86 -14.33
CA LYS A 252 -22.85 -14.90 -13.75
C LYS A 252 -22.28 -15.46 -12.46
N ASP A 253 -23.12 -15.69 -11.46
CA ASP A 253 -22.77 -16.33 -10.19
C ASP A 253 -21.62 -15.64 -9.45
N GLY A 254 -21.59 -14.30 -9.42
CA GLY A 254 -20.53 -13.51 -8.78
C GLY A 254 -19.24 -13.41 -9.59
N LEU A 255 -19.20 -13.96 -10.80
CA LEU A 255 -18.01 -14.07 -11.63
C LEU A 255 -18.18 -13.36 -12.99
N LEU A 256 -17.14 -12.63 -13.40
CA LEU A 256 -16.95 -12.24 -14.78
C LEU A 256 -16.19 -13.37 -15.47
N ARG A 257 -16.79 -13.95 -16.51
CA ARG A 257 -16.24 -15.08 -17.25
C ARG A 257 -15.80 -14.66 -18.65
N LEU A 258 -14.57 -15.00 -19.01
CA LEU A 258 -14.06 -14.84 -20.36
C LEU A 258 -14.32 -16.14 -21.12
N GLN A 259 -15.17 -16.07 -22.13
CA GLN A 259 -15.57 -17.24 -22.90
C GLN A 259 -14.66 -17.47 -24.11
N THR A 260 -14.51 -18.72 -24.52
CA THR A 260 -13.79 -19.09 -25.73
C THR A 260 -14.48 -18.57 -27.01
N LYS A 261 -15.81 -18.44 -26.97
CA LYS A 261 -16.60 -17.89 -28.08
C LYS A 261 -16.95 -16.43 -27.83
N GLY A 262 -17.02 -15.64 -28.91
CA GLY A 262 -17.35 -14.21 -28.88
C GLY A 262 -16.42 -13.41 -29.79
N GLY A 263 -16.79 -12.16 -30.06
CA GLY A 263 -16.07 -11.29 -30.99
C GLY A 263 -15.30 -10.12 -30.31
N ALA A 264 -15.63 -9.78 -29.06
CA ALA A 264 -14.98 -8.68 -28.38
C ALA A 264 -13.51 -9.01 -28.07
N SER A 265 -12.60 -8.05 -28.29
CA SER A 265 -11.16 -8.18 -27.96
C SER A 265 -10.88 -7.88 -26.50
N HIS A 266 -11.65 -6.99 -25.90
CA HIS A 266 -11.53 -6.64 -24.48
C HIS A 266 -12.84 -6.07 -23.92
N LEU A 267 -12.93 -6.11 -22.59
CA LEU A 267 -13.96 -5.43 -21.80
C LEU A 267 -13.31 -4.22 -21.15
N ARG A 268 -13.87 -3.03 -21.29
CA ARG A 268 -13.31 -1.80 -20.72
C ARG A 268 -14.31 -1.06 -19.86
N THR A 269 -13.84 -0.36 -18.83
CA THR A 269 -14.69 0.50 -18.01
C THR A 269 -15.25 1.67 -18.83
N LYS A 270 -16.48 2.09 -18.55
CA LYS A 270 -17.07 3.30 -19.16
C LYS A 270 -16.41 4.60 -18.66
N GLU A 271 -15.82 4.55 -17.46
CA GLU A 271 -15.07 5.65 -16.87
C GLU A 271 -13.57 5.53 -17.16
N ASP A 272 -12.88 6.67 -17.14
CA ASP A 272 -11.44 6.76 -17.25
C ASP A 272 -10.80 7.00 -15.88
N TYR A 273 -9.57 6.45 -15.72
CA TYR A 273 -8.79 6.51 -14.51
C TYR A 273 -7.40 7.11 -14.81
N LYS A 274 -6.97 8.04 -13.96
CA LYS A 274 -5.65 8.66 -14.02
C LYS A 274 -4.73 8.07 -12.97
N ASP A 275 -4.97 8.41 -11.72
CA ASP A 275 -4.25 7.90 -10.57
C ASP A 275 -5.19 6.99 -9.76
N PHE A 276 -4.81 5.73 -9.58
CA PHE A 276 -5.71 4.75 -8.98
C PHE A 276 -4.96 3.55 -8.41
N GLU A 277 -5.64 2.84 -7.54
CA GLU A 277 -5.35 1.46 -7.18
C GLU A 277 -6.47 0.56 -7.70
N LEU A 278 -6.09 -0.59 -8.24
CA LEU A 278 -6.98 -1.62 -8.76
C LEU A 278 -6.67 -2.93 -8.07
N GLN A 279 -7.69 -3.64 -7.61
CA GLN A 279 -7.58 -5.02 -7.16
C GLN A 279 -8.52 -5.91 -7.96
N LEU A 280 -8.06 -7.11 -8.28
CA LEU A 280 -8.91 -8.16 -8.84
C LEU A 280 -8.39 -9.55 -8.45
N ASP A 281 -9.30 -10.49 -8.34
CA ASP A 281 -8.96 -11.91 -8.21
C ASP A 281 -9.28 -12.62 -9.54
N PHE A 282 -8.37 -13.48 -10.01
CA PHE A 282 -8.58 -14.26 -11.22
C PHE A 282 -8.19 -15.73 -11.04
N ALA A 283 -8.90 -16.60 -11.73
CA ALA A 283 -8.54 -18.00 -11.92
C ALA A 283 -8.60 -18.34 -13.41
N MET A 284 -7.68 -19.16 -13.88
CA MET A 284 -7.54 -19.44 -15.31
C MET A 284 -7.34 -20.91 -15.62
N ALA A 285 -7.68 -21.28 -16.86
CA ALA A 285 -7.42 -22.58 -17.43
C ALA A 285 -6.02 -22.63 -18.10
N ARG A 286 -5.55 -23.85 -18.41
CA ARG A 286 -4.35 -24.06 -19.25
C ARG A 286 -4.50 -23.36 -20.60
N GLY A 287 -3.42 -22.75 -21.06
CA GLY A 287 -3.37 -22.03 -22.33
C GLY A 287 -4.01 -20.64 -22.31
N THR A 288 -4.36 -20.11 -21.11
CA THR A 288 -4.88 -18.75 -20.99
C THR A 288 -3.85 -17.71 -21.43
N ASN A 289 -4.32 -16.76 -22.26
CA ASN A 289 -3.66 -15.49 -22.53
C ASN A 289 -4.68 -14.37 -22.31
N SER A 290 -4.34 -13.41 -21.49
CA SER A 290 -5.17 -12.26 -21.09
C SER A 290 -4.27 -11.16 -20.53
N GLY A 291 -4.87 -10.06 -20.07
CA GLY A 291 -4.15 -8.97 -19.44
C GLY A 291 -5.09 -7.94 -18.85
N VAL A 292 -4.55 -7.08 -18.02
CA VAL A 292 -5.24 -5.92 -17.46
C VAL A 292 -4.71 -4.66 -18.12
N PHE A 293 -5.53 -4.01 -18.93
CA PHE A 293 -5.22 -2.74 -19.54
C PHE A 293 -5.41 -1.59 -18.56
N LEU A 294 -4.47 -0.67 -18.55
CA LEU A 294 -4.43 0.50 -17.66
C LEU A 294 -4.26 1.76 -18.49
N ARG A 295 -5.10 2.75 -18.23
CA ARG A 295 -5.10 4.03 -18.96
C ARG A 295 -5.20 3.86 -20.49
N GLY A 296 -5.95 2.86 -20.96
CA GLY A 296 -6.16 2.61 -22.40
C GLY A 296 -6.87 3.77 -23.08
N ASP A 297 -6.44 4.14 -24.30
CA ASP A 297 -7.06 5.22 -25.08
C ASP A 297 -8.32 4.72 -25.81
N ARG A 298 -9.46 5.40 -25.60
CA ARG A 298 -10.72 5.09 -26.28
C ARG A 298 -10.74 5.46 -27.77
N LYS A 299 -9.82 6.32 -28.19
CA LYS A 299 -9.75 6.80 -29.59
C LYS A 299 -9.22 5.76 -30.56
N GLY A 300 -8.77 4.62 -30.08
CA GLY A 300 -8.28 3.51 -30.88
C GLY A 300 -6.81 3.21 -30.67
N GLY A 301 -6.36 2.15 -31.34
CA GLY A 301 -5.04 1.54 -31.16
C GLY A 301 -5.07 0.43 -30.11
N ASP A 302 -4.03 -0.37 -30.09
CA ASP A 302 -3.90 -1.46 -29.12
C ASP A 302 -3.76 -0.88 -27.70
N PRO A 303 -4.63 -1.26 -26.75
CA PRO A 303 -4.60 -0.74 -25.38
C PRO A 303 -3.29 -1.02 -24.63
N ALA A 304 -2.58 -2.08 -24.98
CA ALA A 304 -1.28 -2.39 -24.41
C ALA A 304 -0.22 -1.31 -24.73
N TRP A 305 -0.42 -0.57 -25.83
CA TRP A 305 0.53 0.43 -26.30
C TRP A 305 -0.01 1.87 -26.25
N SER A 306 -1.32 2.05 -26.24
CA SER A 306 -1.92 3.37 -26.05
C SER A 306 -1.97 3.78 -24.55
N GLY A 307 -2.16 2.81 -23.66
CA GLY A 307 -1.95 2.85 -22.24
C GLY A 307 -0.79 1.95 -21.83
N CYS A 308 -1.05 0.98 -20.96
CA CYS A 308 -0.14 -0.12 -20.67
C CYS A 308 -0.93 -1.37 -20.26
N GLU A 309 -0.26 -2.51 -20.24
CA GLU A 309 -0.84 -3.79 -19.88
C GLU A 309 -0.05 -4.48 -18.77
N VAL A 310 -0.76 -5.03 -17.80
CA VAL A 310 -0.23 -6.02 -16.86
C VAL A 310 -0.65 -7.40 -17.36
N GLN A 311 0.33 -8.20 -17.77
CA GLN A 311 0.12 -9.49 -18.42
C GLN A 311 -0.53 -10.53 -17.47
N ILE A 312 -1.39 -11.38 -18.04
CA ILE A 312 -1.92 -12.62 -17.43
C ILE A 312 -1.77 -13.74 -18.46
N LEU A 313 -0.88 -14.69 -18.18
CA LEU A 313 -0.55 -15.79 -19.09
C LEU A 313 -0.45 -17.10 -18.32
N ASP A 314 -0.65 -18.22 -19.00
CA ASP A 314 -0.34 -19.53 -18.45
C ASP A 314 1.18 -19.77 -18.41
N ASP A 315 1.85 -19.18 -17.43
CA ASP A 315 3.30 -19.26 -17.26
C ASP A 315 3.81 -20.70 -17.09
N HIS A 316 2.94 -21.62 -16.67
CA HIS A 316 3.32 -22.99 -16.35
C HIS A 316 3.47 -23.89 -17.59
N ASN A 317 2.66 -23.64 -18.61
CA ASN A 317 2.60 -24.56 -19.75
C ASN A 317 2.77 -23.88 -21.13
N TRP A 318 2.76 -22.53 -21.16
CA TRP A 318 2.77 -21.79 -22.43
C TRP A 318 3.93 -22.16 -23.35
N GLU A 319 5.15 -22.22 -22.80
CA GLU A 319 6.35 -22.52 -23.59
C GLU A 319 6.30 -23.92 -24.20
N GLU A 320 5.79 -24.91 -23.44
CA GLU A 320 5.61 -26.28 -23.91
C GLU A 320 4.50 -26.39 -24.97
N ASP A 321 3.32 -25.80 -24.68
CA ASP A 321 2.14 -25.90 -25.53
C ASP A 321 2.29 -25.16 -26.85
N GLN A 322 2.87 -23.95 -26.80
CA GLN A 322 3.05 -23.10 -27.98
C GLN A 322 4.39 -23.32 -28.69
N LYS A 323 5.30 -24.13 -28.11
CA LYS A 323 6.68 -24.34 -28.60
C LYS A 323 7.40 -23.00 -28.85
N TYR A 324 7.15 -22.05 -27.95
CA TYR A 324 7.64 -20.69 -28.01
C TYR A 324 8.23 -20.29 -26.66
N GLN A 325 9.49 -19.92 -26.62
CA GLN A 325 10.15 -19.47 -25.40
C GLN A 325 9.73 -18.03 -25.07
N LEU A 326 9.16 -17.84 -23.90
CA LEU A 326 8.72 -16.54 -23.41
C LEU A 326 9.90 -15.60 -23.16
N LYS A 327 9.74 -14.37 -23.58
CA LYS A 327 10.62 -13.29 -23.13
C LYS A 327 10.28 -12.90 -21.69
N PRO A 328 11.26 -12.40 -20.91
CA PRO A 328 11.04 -12.09 -19.49
C PRO A 328 9.84 -11.19 -19.20
N TRP A 329 9.52 -10.28 -20.10
CA TRP A 329 8.40 -9.35 -19.99
C TRP A 329 7.05 -9.88 -20.51
N GLN A 330 6.94 -11.18 -20.81
CA GLN A 330 5.70 -11.84 -21.23
C GLN A 330 5.07 -12.71 -20.12
N PHE A 331 5.77 -12.92 -19.01
CA PHE A 331 5.22 -13.66 -17.86
C PHE A 331 4.13 -12.88 -17.13
N THR A 332 3.25 -13.59 -16.44
CA THR A 332 2.17 -13.02 -15.65
C THR A 332 2.67 -11.97 -14.67
N GLY A 333 1.99 -10.84 -14.66
CA GLY A 333 2.30 -9.69 -13.81
C GLY A 333 3.39 -8.78 -14.35
N SER A 334 3.98 -9.05 -15.51
CA SER A 334 4.90 -8.11 -16.17
C SER A 334 4.17 -6.82 -16.59
N LEU A 335 4.88 -5.71 -16.66
CA LEU A 335 4.48 -4.58 -17.48
C LEU A 335 4.85 -4.93 -18.92
N TYR A 336 3.86 -5.33 -19.71
CA TYR A 336 4.03 -5.97 -21.00
C TYR A 336 4.98 -5.20 -21.93
N GLY A 337 5.91 -5.90 -22.51
CA GLY A 337 6.91 -5.31 -23.40
C GLY A 337 8.04 -4.54 -22.71
N SER A 338 7.99 -4.33 -21.39
CA SER A 338 8.87 -3.37 -20.72
C SER A 338 9.53 -3.88 -19.44
N VAL A 339 8.76 -4.38 -18.47
CA VAL A 339 9.30 -4.78 -17.16
C VAL A 339 8.95 -6.23 -16.85
N ALA A 340 9.95 -7.05 -16.62
CA ALA A 340 9.77 -8.43 -16.17
C ALA A 340 9.38 -8.48 -14.68
N PRO A 341 8.59 -9.49 -14.26
CA PRO A 341 8.33 -9.72 -12.84
C PRO A 341 9.60 -10.21 -12.14
N ARG A 342 9.84 -9.72 -10.92
CA ARG A 342 11.00 -10.12 -10.10
C ARG A 342 10.91 -11.56 -9.60
N SER A 343 9.70 -12.14 -9.58
CA SER A 343 9.45 -13.51 -9.15
C SER A 343 8.24 -14.09 -9.86
N LYS A 344 8.20 -15.41 -10.01
CA LYS A 344 7.03 -16.14 -10.49
C LYS A 344 6.11 -16.42 -9.30
N ALA A 345 4.99 -15.67 -9.21
CA ALA A 345 4.05 -15.75 -8.09
C ALA A 345 2.68 -16.32 -8.51
N LEU A 346 2.54 -16.77 -9.75
CA LEU A 346 1.31 -17.35 -10.28
C LEU A 346 1.04 -18.71 -9.63
N ARG A 347 -0.21 -18.94 -9.21
CA ARG A 347 -0.70 -20.21 -8.69
C ARG A 347 -1.11 -21.15 -9.84
N PRO A 348 -1.21 -22.47 -9.57
CA PRO A 348 -1.67 -23.43 -10.56
C PRO A 348 -3.04 -23.12 -11.16
N HIS A 349 -3.36 -23.77 -12.29
CA HIS A 349 -4.66 -23.63 -12.94
C HIS A 349 -5.83 -23.92 -12.01
N GLY A 350 -6.89 -23.15 -12.15
CA GLY A 350 -8.10 -23.24 -11.33
C GLY A 350 -7.98 -22.61 -9.95
N GLU A 351 -6.77 -22.29 -9.48
CA GLU A 351 -6.58 -21.58 -8.23
C GLU A 351 -6.75 -20.08 -8.40
N TRP A 352 -7.31 -19.43 -7.37
CA TRP A 352 -7.51 -17.98 -7.34
C TRP A 352 -6.20 -17.25 -7.06
N ASN A 353 -5.89 -16.31 -7.94
CA ASN A 353 -4.78 -15.38 -7.83
C ASN A 353 -5.31 -13.99 -7.51
N ARG A 354 -4.67 -13.26 -6.60
CA ARG A 354 -4.99 -11.87 -6.29
C ARG A 354 -3.94 -10.95 -6.87
N MET A 355 -4.38 -10.06 -7.75
CA MET A 355 -3.54 -9.03 -8.36
C MET A 355 -3.93 -7.65 -7.82
N ALA A 356 -2.93 -6.87 -7.51
CA ALA A 356 -3.07 -5.48 -7.13
C ALA A 356 -2.15 -4.60 -7.95
N ILE A 357 -2.70 -3.50 -8.47
CA ILE A 357 -1.98 -2.57 -9.35
C ILE A 357 -2.17 -1.16 -8.81
N ARG A 358 -1.10 -0.38 -8.72
CA ARG A 358 -1.14 1.04 -8.40
C ARG A 358 -0.52 1.84 -9.53
N MET A 359 -1.24 2.90 -9.94
CA MET A 359 -0.78 3.91 -10.89
C MET A 359 -0.91 5.29 -10.24
N GLN A 360 0.19 6.03 -10.11
CA GLN A 360 0.17 7.38 -9.53
C GLN A 360 1.22 8.26 -10.22
N GLY A 361 0.76 9.20 -11.05
CA GLY A 361 1.64 9.93 -11.96
C GLY A 361 2.35 8.95 -12.89
N SER A 362 3.68 8.99 -12.90
CA SER A 362 4.54 8.04 -13.61
C SER A 362 4.89 6.80 -12.76
N ARG A 363 4.62 6.80 -11.46
CA ARG A 363 4.92 5.65 -10.60
C ARG A 363 3.88 4.57 -10.76
N ALA A 364 4.36 3.34 -10.95
CA ALA A 364 3.51 2.17 -11.11
C ALA A 364 4.06 0.99 -10.30
N ARG A 365 3.16 0.17 -9.77
CA ARG A 365 3.49 -1.02 -8.98
C ARG A 365 2.48 -2.13 -9.26
N THR A 366 2.98 -3.36 -9.35
CA THR A 366 2.14 -4.56 -9.43
C THR A 366 2.54 -5.59 -8.37
N VAL A 367 1.52 -6.17 -7.76
CA VAL A 367 1.63 -7.23 -6.77
C VAL A 367 0.77 -8.40 -7.21
N LEU A 368 1.29 -9.61 -7.07
CA LEU A 368 0.56 -10.86 -7.32
C LEU A 368 0.74 -11.79 -6.11
N ASN A 369 -0.36 -12.23 -5.51
CA ASN A 369 -0.35 -13.17 -4.38
C ASN A 369 0.60 -12.74 -3.24
N ASN A 370 0.56 -11.45 -2.88
CA ASN A 370 1.40 -10.77 -1.89
C ASN A 370 2.88 -10.59 -2.28
N ALA A 371 3.31 -11.04 -3.47
CA ALA A 371 4.64 -10.76 -3.98
C ALA A 371 4.65 -9.48 -4.80
N VAL A 372 5.51 -8.52 -4.45
CA VAL A 372 5.76 -7.33 -5.29
C VAL A 372 6.53 -7.77 -6.51
N LEU A 373 5.90 -7.72 -7.67
CA LEU A 373 6.53 -8.14 -8.92
C LEU A 373 7.43 -7.05 -9.49
N TRP A 374 7.01 -5.81 -9.40
CA TRP A 374 7.81 -4.63 -9.76
C TRP A 374 7.18 -3.36 -9.16
N GLU A 375 8.03 -2.37 -8.98
CA GLU A 375 7.68 -0.99 -8.68
C GLU A 375 8.66 -0.11 -9.47
N VAL A 376 8.14 0.76 -10.33
CA VAL A 376 8.96 1.53 -11.28
C VAL A 376 8.43 2.96 -11.46
N ASP A 377 9.30 3.85 -11.91
CA ASP A 377 8.91 5.09 -12.56
C ASP A 377 8.81 4.81 -14.07
N THR A 378 7.59 4.79 -14.61
CA THR A 378 7.35 4.49 -16.03
C THR A 378 7.99 5.52 -16.97
N ALA A 379 8.33 6.72 -16.48
CA ALA A 379 9.05 7.71 -17.27
C ALA A 379 10.49 7.25 -17.60
N GLU A 380 11.07 6.38 -16.78
CA GLU A 380 12.42 5.85 -16.91
C GLU A 380 12.46 4.44 -17.54
N VAL A 381 11.27 3.83 -17.74
CA VAL A 381 11.18 2.45 -18.25
C VAL A 381 11.35 2.45 -19.79
N PRO A 382 12.28 1.66 -20.33
CA PRO A 382 12.42 1.50 -21.76
C PRO A 382 11.21 0.78 -22.36
N VAL A 383 10.84 1.14 -23.58
CA VAL A 383 9.78 0.51 -24.35
C VAL A 383 10.38 -0.17 -25.61
N PRO A 384 9.70 -1.17 -26.18
CA PRO A 384 10.14 -1.79 -27.43
C PRO A 384 10.27 -0.77 -28.57
N GLU A 385 11.15 -1.07 -29.52
CA GLU A 385 11.34 -0.26 -30.73
C GLU A 385 10.00 -0.06 -31.47
N GLY A 386 9.75 1.18 -31.90
CA GLY A 386 8.51 1.56 -32.57
C GLY A 386 7.34 1.88 -31.64
N GLN A 387 7.45 1.64 -30.32
CA GLN A 387 6.41 1.98 -29.37
C GLN A 387 6.64 3.37 -28.74
N LYS A 388 5.54 4.08 -28.44
CA LYS A 388 5.60 5.38 -27.74
C LYS A 388 6.10 5.19 -26.31
N PRO A 389 7.06 6.01 -25.83
CA PRO A 389 7.40 6.08 -24.41
C PRO A 389 6.16 6.34 -23.55
N PHE A 390 6.15 5.83 -22.31
CA PHE A 390 5.02 6.04 -21.40
C PHE A 390 4.70 7.51 -21.16
N THR A 391 5.68 8.39 -21.17
CA THR A 391 5.52 9.86 -21.05
C THR A 391 4.74 10.50 -22.20
N GLN A 392 4.62 9.81 -23.33
CA GLN A 392 3.87 10.28 -24.51
C GLN A 392 2.51 9.59 -24.67
N ARG A 393 2.16 8.67 -23.77
CA ARG A 393 0.85 8.01 -23.72
C ARG A 393 -0.15 8.85 -22.93
N ALA A 394 -1.44 8.54 -23.07
CA ALA A 394 -2.48 9.26 -22.34
C ALA A 394 -2.27 9.15 -20.82
N PRO A 395 -2.34 10.27 -20.06
CA PRO A 395 -2.16 10.23 -18.61
C PRO A 395 -3.36 9.62 -17.88
N SER A 396 -4.48 9.44 -18.56
CA SER A 396 -5.70 8.79 -18.07
C SER A 396 -6.38 8.03 -19.20
N GLY A 397 -7.13 7.02 -18.86
CA GLY A 397 -7.92 6.23 -19.80
C GLY A 397 -8.62 5.07 -19.08
N PHE A 398 -9.23 4.17 -19.81
CA PHE A 398 -9.99 3.07 -19.24
C PHE A 398 -9.09 2.03 -18.55
N VAL A 399 -9.69 1.30 -17.63
CA VAL A 399 -9.21 0.00 -17.15
C VAL A 399 -9.91 -1.07 -17.97
N GLY A 400 -9.17 -2.06 -18.47
CA GLY A 400 -9.75 -3.10 -19.31
C GLY A 400 -9.24 -4.50 -18.97
N ILE A 401 -10.01 -5.50 -19.41
CA ILE A 401 -9.64 -6.92 -19.34
C ILE A 401 -9.52 -7.43 -20.77
N GLN A 402 -8.34 -7.86 -21.14
CA GLN A 402 -8.08 -8.43 -22.46
C GLN A 402 -8.77 -9.81 -22.61
N ARG A 403 -9.34 -10.05 -23.75
CA ARG A 403 -9.81 -11.35 -24.16
C ARG A 403 -9.02 -11.83 -25.39
N HIS A 404 -8.06 -12.69 -25.14
CA HIS A 404 -7.32 -13.39 -26.17
C HIS A 404 -7.70 -14.86 -26.10
N ALA A 405 -8.82 -15.21 -26.74
CA ALA A 405 -9.39 -16.55 -26.65
C ALA A 405 -8.42 -17.58 -27.22
N PRO A 406 -8.05 -18.61 -26.44
CA PRO A 406 -7.17 -19.66 -26.92
C PRO A 406 -7.84 -20.49 -28.01
N GLU A 407 -7.10 -20.80 -29.05
CA GLU A 407 -7.60 -21.71 -30.10
C GLU A 407 -7.64 -23.15 -29.59
N GLY A 408 -8.71 -23.88 -29.94
CA GLY A 408 -8.82 -25.30 -29.65
C GLY A 408 -9.19 -25.70 -28.23
N LEU A 409 -9.37 -24.77 -27.30
CA LEU A 409 -9.83 -25.09 -25.95
C LEU A 409 -11.29 -25.58 -25.96
N GLN A 410 -11.52 -26.77 -25.36
CA GLN A 410 -12.83 -27.41 -25.24
C GLN A 410 -13.56 -27.01 -23.95
N VAL A 411 -13.41 -25.77 -23.49
CA VAL A 411 -14.09 -25.21 -22.31
C VAL A 411 -14.93 -24.00 -22.72
N GLU A 412 -16.03 -23.77 -22.04
CA GLU A 412 -16.89 -22.63 -22.31
C GLU A 412 -16.21 -21.31 -21.88
N SER A 413 -15.55 -21.34 -20.73
CA SER A 413 -14.81 -20.19 -20.17
C SER A 413 -13.41 -20.60 -19.80
N TYR A 414 -12.41 -19.82 -20.23
CA TYR A 414 -10.99 -20.08 -19.95
C TYR A 414 -10.41 -19.21 -18.82
N MET A 415 -11.14 -18.16 -18.42
CA MET A 415 -10.74 -17.29 -17.30
C MET A 415 -11.96 -16.81 -16.54
N GLN A 416 -11.84 -16.72 -15.24
CA GLN A 416 -12.85 -16.20 -14.33
C GLN A 416 -12.22 -15.10 -13.49
N ILE A 417 -12.97 -14.02 -13.26
CA ILE A 417 -12.53 -12.86 -12.49
C ILE A 417 -13.62 -12.50 -11.49
N ARG A 418 -13.21 -12.07 -10.29
CA ARG A 418 -14.08 -11.55 -9.24
C ARG A 418 -13.37 -10.45 -8.45
N ASN A 419 -14.04 -9.83 -7.50
CA ASN A 419 -13.44 -8.89 -6.55
C ASN A 419 -12.72 -7.75 -7.26
N ILE A 420 -13.35 -7.17 -8.30
CA ILE A 420 -12.77 -6.07 -9.07
C ILE A 420 -13.11 -4.76 -8.36
N PHE A 421 -12.13 -4.18 -7.70
CA PHE A 421 -12.28 -2.96 -6.93
C PHE A 421 -11.28 -1.91 -7.39
N VAL A 422 -11.70 -0.64 -7.34
CA VAL A 422 -10.86 0.50 -7.70
C VAL A 422 -10.93 1.57 -6.63
N ARG A 423 -9.82 2.28 -6.44
CA ARG A 423 -9.74 3.51 -5.65
C ARG A 423 -9.04 4.58 -6.46
N ARG A 424 -9.64 5.76 -6.60
CA ARG A 424 -8.96 6.95 -7.16
C ARG A 424 -8.00 7.52 -6.11
N LEU A 425 -6.80 7.95 -6.53
CA LEU A 425 -5.75 8.50 -5.67
C LEU A 425 -5.66 10.01 -5.78
#